data_f8feb71f8fb61a9177b7f2ec6e3e8a91
#
_entry.id   f8feb71f8fb61a9177b7f2ec6e3e8a91
#
_cell.length_a   1.000
_cell.length_b   1.000
_cell.length_c   1.000
_cell.angle_alpha   90.00
_cell.angle_beta   90.00
_cell.angle_gamma   90.00
#
_symmetry.space_group_name_H-M   'P 1'
#
loop_
_entity.id
_entity.type
_entity.pdbx_description
1 polymer ?
#
loop_
_entity_poly.entity_id
_entity_poly.type
_entity_poly.pdbx_seq_one_letter_code
_entity_poly.pdbx_strand_id
1 'polypeptide(L)'
;MYEKIDIRKIEKVEDCSRYILGMRPVFNRKALYTDTGEEYVTPMEPEAHEKVTIRFRTARNNVDRVILVSGNECHFMEKAECTKHFDFYACQIQLGEEKLSYYFELHTGRLKAYYDTRGVVHEPNQYYNFTVIPGFKTPKWAKGAVMYQIYVDRFCNGDPSNDVQTGEYCYINEPVRRVEDWYRYPAQMDVRDFYGGDLQGVLDKMDYLQDLGVEVIYFNPLFVSPSNHKYDIQDYDNIDPHFEKLVNDEGDLLWEGQRENRTAAKYVNRVTNRENLEAGNRLFIQVVEEAHRRGMRVIMDGVFNHCGSFNKWLDRERIYENAQGYEKGAFVSADSPYRSYFQFHQQDCWPYNGSYDGWWGHDTLPKLNYEDSRELFEYVMHIARKWVSPPYNADGWRLDVAADLGRSPEYNHYFWQEFRKAVKEANPDAIILAEHYGNTRDWLQGNEWDTVMNYDAFMEPV
;
A
#
# COMPACT_ATOMS: atom_id res chain seq x y z
N MET A 1 -8.67 -9.58 -57.19
CA MET A 1 -8.38 -10.77 -58.01
C MET A 1 -6.99 -11.22 -57.63
N TYR A 2 -6.84 -12.36 -56.88
CA TYR A 2 -5.53 -12.86 -56.50
C TYR A 2 -4.95 -13.59 -57.72
N GLU A 3 -3.80 -13.11 -58.26
CA GLU A 3 -3.02 -13.89 -59.24
C GLU A 3 -2.69 -15.25 -58.63
N LYS A 4 -3.02 -16.32 -59.33
CA LYS A 4 -2.60 -17.69 -58.98
C LYS A 4 -1.09 -17.79 -59.18
N ILE A 5 -0.32 -17.56 -58.13
CA ILE A 5 1.13 -17.77 -58.14
C ILE A 5 1.36 -19.29 -58.17
N ASP A 6 2.10 -19.78 -59.15
CA ASP A 6 2.51 -21.19 -59.21
C ASP A 6 3.64 -21.42 -58.21
N ILE A 7 3.31 -22.08 -57.10
CA ILE A 7 4.23 -22.40 -55.97
C ILE A 7 5.50 -23.10 -56.45
N ARG A 8 5.44 -23.84 -57.56
CA ARG A 8 6.58 -24.56 -58.12
C ARG A 8 7.64 -23.65 -58.78
N LYS A 9 7.30 -22.38 -58.98
CA LYS A 9 8.20 -21.35 -59.55
C LYS A 9 8.82 -20.43 -58.53
N ILE A 10 8.58 -20.67 -57.22
CA ILE A 10 9.15 -19.86 -56.13
C ILE A 10 10.51 -20.41 -55.79
N GLU A 11 11.57 -19.71 -56.18
CA GLU A 11 12.96 -20.12 -55.96
C GLU A 11 13.53 -19.59 -54.62
N LYS A 12 12.90 -18.59 -54.00
CA LYS A 12 13.38 -17.98 -52.75
C LYS A 12 12.44 -18.26 -51.59
N VAL A 13 13.00 -18.62 -50.46
CA VAL A 13 12.26 -18.87 -49.20
C VAL A 13 11.43 -17.65 -48.77
N GLU A 14 11.93 -16.43 -49.06
CA GLU A 14 11.24 -15.17 -48.77
C GLU A 14 9.96 -15.00 -49.60
N ASP A 15 9.97 -15.40 -50.87
CA ASP A 15 8.79 -15.35 -51.74
C ASP A 15 7.77 -16.41 -51.37
N CYS A 16 8.23 -17.59 -50.92
CA CYS A 16 7.37 -18.64 -50.37
C CYS A 16 6.65 -18.18 -49.09
N SER A 17 7.38 -17.56 -48.19
CA SER A 17 6.81 -16.97 -46.94
C SER A 17 5.80 -15.87 -47.24
N ARG A 18 6.12 -14.99 -48.22
CA ARG A 18 5.23 -13.91 -48.64
C ARG A 18 3.94 -14.44 -49.33
N TYR A 19 4.06 -15.51 -50.08
CA TYR A 19 2.93 -16.20 -50.70
C TYR A 19 2.02 -16.85 -49.67
N ILE A 20 2.61 -17.57 -48.70
CA ILE A 20 1.86 -18.21 -47.61
C ILE A 20 1.12 -17.18 -46.76
N LEU A 21 1.79 -16.07 -46.39
CA LEU A 21 1.20 -14.98 -45.64
C LEU A 21 0.08 -14.26 -46.40
N GLY A 22 0.23 -14.10 -47.76
CA GLY A 22 -0.81 -13.54 -48.62
C GLY A 22 -2.05 -14.43 -48.75
N MET A 23 -1.85 -15.74 -48.73
CA MET A 23 -2.97 -16.72 -48.83
C MET A 23 -3.71 -16.96 -47.51
N ARG A 24 -2.99 -16.92 -46.37
CA ARG A 24 -3.54 -17.07 -45.01
C ARG A 24 -2.87 -16.08 -44.08
N PRO A 25 -3.27 -14.83 -44.14
CA PRO A 25 -2.72 -13.83 -43.23
C PRO A 25 -2.97 -14.28 -41.79
N VAL A 26 -1.92 -14.21 -40.96
CA VAL A 26 -1.98 -14.58 -39.54
C VAL A 26 -1.21 -13.56 -38.72
N PHE A 27 -1.72 -13.26 -37.54
CA PHE A 27 -0.95 -12.48 -36.57
C PHE A 27 0.00 -13.38 -35.81
N ASN A 28 1.27 -13.02 -35.74
CA ASN A 28 2.20 -13.63 -34.80
C ASN A 28 1.94 -13.03 -33.39
N ARG A 29 0.96 -13.60 -32.69
CA ARG A 29 0.47 -13.06 -31.42
C ARG A 29 1.56 -12.91 -30.35
N LYS A 30 2.57 -13.78 -30.34
CA LYS A 30 3.69 -13.72 -29.39
C LYS A 30 4.62 -12.53 -29.61
N ALA A 31 4.61 -11.96 -30.80
CA ALA A 31 5.43 -10.81 -31.14
C ALA A 31 4.70 -9.46 -31.00
N LEU A 32 3.35 -9.50 -30.89
CA LEU A 32 2.54 -8.31 -30.64
C LEU A 32 2.72 -7.91 -29.19
N TYR A 33 3.19 -6.69 -28.96
CA TYR A 33 3.44 -6.22 -27.59
C TYR A 33 3.50 -4.70 -27.51
N THR A 34 2.95 -4.19 -26.45
CA THR A 34 3.14 -2.84 -25.91
C THR A 34 2.82 -2.89 -24.41
N ASP A 35 3.31 -1.92 -23.67
CA ASP A 35 2.96 -1.65 -22.29
C ASP A 35 2.96 -0.14 -22.03
N THR A 36 2.96 0.28 -20.77
CA THR A 36 3.06 1.68 -20.36
C THR A 36 4.47 2.07 -19.87
N GLY A 37 5.46 1.19 -20.07
CA GLY A 37 6.85 1.46 -19.73
C GLY A 37 7.53 2.43 -20.70
N GLU A 38 8.72 2.89 -20.33
CA GLU A 38 9.46 3.95 -21.04
C GLU A 38 9.79 3.60 -22.50
N GLU A 39 9.96 2.31 -22.83
CA GLU A 39 10.18 1.86 -24.21
C GLU A 39 8.97 2.08 -25.12
N TYR A 40 7.77 2.09 -24.56
CA TYR A 40 6.51 2.16 -25.31
C TYR A 40 5.73 3.45 -25.09
N VAL A 41 5.97 4.18 -24.01
CA VAL A 41 5.34 5.48 -23.70
C VAL A 41 6.43 6.47 -23.29
N THR A 42 6.70 7.48 -24.10
CA THR A 42 7.78 8.45 -23.85
C THR A 42 7.29 9.89 -24.02
N PRO A 43 7.35 10.75 -22.97
CA PRO A 43 7.76 10.40 -21.61
C PRO A 43 6.73 9.49 -20.94
N MET A 44 7.19 8.66 -19.97
CA MET A 44 6.33 7.70 -19.26
C MET A 44 5.35 8.39 -18.30
N GLU A 45 5.73 9.53 -17.75
CA GLU A 45 4.92 10.38 -16.86
C GLU A 45 4.85 11.81 -17.43
N PRO A 46 4.03 12.00 -18.51
CA PRO A 46 3.93 13.30 -19.18
C PRO A 46 3.14 14.32 -18.37
N GLU A 47 3.46 15.59 -18.57
CA GLU A 47 2.65 16.70 -18.07
C GLU A 47 1.39 16.92 -18.93
N ALA A 48 0.42 17.67 -18.38
CA ALA A 48 -0.69 18.14 -19.19
C ALA A 48 -0.18 18.99 -20.37
N HIS A 49 -0.80 18.83 -21.53
CA HIS A 49 -0.44 19.51 -22.77
C HIS A 49 0.95 19.13 -23.32
N GLU A 50 1.57 18.07 -22.81
CA GLU A 50 2.81 17.53 -23.38
C GLU A 50 2.51 16.55 -24.52
N LYS A 51 3.48 16.37 -25.43
CA LYS A 51 3.41 15.34 -26.47
C LYS A 51 3.96 14.03 -25.93
N VAL A 52 3.18 12.97 -26.07
CA VAL A 52 3.60 11.61 -25.75
C VAL A 52 3.78 10.79 -27.00
N THR A 53 4.90 10.07 -27.11
CA THR A 53 5.14 9.08 -28.16
C THR A 53 4.71 7.71 -27.65
N ILE A 54 3.78 7.07 -28.36
CA ILE A 54 3.30 5.72 -28.04
C ILE A 54 3.80 4.76 -29.10
N ARG A 55 4.33 3.61 -28.67
CA ARG A 55 4.94 2.58 -29.54
C ARG A 55 4.19 1.26 -29.44
N PHE A 56 4.24 0.48 -30.52
CA PHE A 56 3.70 -0.86 -30.60
C PHE A 56 4.66 -1.78 -31.37
N ARG A 57 4.98 -2.95 -30.84
CA ARG A 57 5.88 -3.94 -31.43
C ARG A 57 5.10 -5.04 -32.15
N THR A 58 5.57 -5.43 -33.32
CA THR A 58 5.05 -6.56 -34.11
C THR A 58 6.19 -7.47 -34.57
N ALA A 59 5.88 -8.68 -35.04
CA ALA A 59 6.86 -9.45 -35.78
C ALA A 59 7.22 -8.71 -37.08
N ARG A 60 8.46 -8.89 -37.54
CA ARG A 60 8.93 -8.24 -38.78
C ARG A 60 8.04 -8.61 -39.95
N ASN A 61 7.60 -7.60 -40.68
CA ASN A 61 6.75 -7.70 -41.91
C ASN A 61 5.45 -8.51 -41.67
N ASN A 62 4.92 -8.54 -40.48
CA ASN A 62 3.72 -9.33 -40.15
C ASN A 62 2.42 -8.50 -40.06
N VAL A 63 2.51 -7.23 -39.74
CA VAL A 63 1.35 -6.33 -39.60
C VAL A 63 1.46 -5.21 -40.63
N ASP A 64 0.40 -4.96 -41.38
CA ASP A 64 0.35 -3.94 -42.41
C ASP A 64 0.07 -2.55 -41.84
N ARG A 65 -0.79 -2.48 -40.83
CA ARG A 65 -1.20 -1.23 -40.16
C ARG A 65 -1.44 -1.45 -38.68
N VAL A 66 -0.98 -0.49 -37.91
CA VAL A 66 -1.28 -0.32 -36.50
C VAL A 66 -1.97 1.03 -36.33
N ILE A 67 -3.12 1.05 -35.68
CA ILE A 67 -3.91 2.27 -35.43
C ILE A 67 -4.14 2.36 -33.94
N LEU A 68 -3.73 3.45 -33.32
CA LEU A 68 -4.10 3.78 -31.95
C LEU A 68 -5.48 4.44 -31.98
N VAL A 69 -6.43 3.91 -31.18
CA VAL A 69 -7.80 4.39 -31.10
C VAL A 69 -8.06 4.93 -29.70
N SER A 70 -8.46 6.19 -29.60
CA SER A 70 -8.85 6.86 -28.36
C SER A 70 -10.20 7.55 -28.54
N GLY A 71 -11.22 7.05 -27.86
CA GLY A 71 -12.59 7.51 -28.07
C GLY A 71 -13.03 7.36 -29.53
N ASN A 72 -13.30 8.49 -30.18
CA ASN A 72 -13.66 8.53 -31.61
C ASN A 72 -12.49 8.88 -32.54
N GLU A 73 -11.29 9.08 -31.99
CA GLU A 73 -10.10 9.45 -32.77
C GLU A 73 -9.28 8.22 -33.12
N CYS A 74 -8.76 8.22 -34.34
CA CYS A 74 -7.91 7.16 -34.90
C CYS A 74 -6.57 7.76 -35.34
N HIS A 75 -5.50 7.33 -34.70
CA HIS A 75 -4.14 7.78 -35.02
C HIS A 75 -3.39 6.65 -35.74
N PHE A 76 -3.09 6.85 -37.02
CA PHE A 76 -2.30 5.89 -37.78
C PHE A 76 -0.84 5.94 -37.30
N MET A 77 -0.31 4.79 -36.92
CA MET A 77 1.05 4.69 -36.42
C MET A 77 2.00 4.43 -37.59
N GLU A 78 3.11 5.14 -37.60
CA GLU A 78 4.16 4.96 -38.59
C GLU A 78 5.17 3.92 -38.13
N LYS A 79 5.75 3.18 -39.10
CA LYS A 79 6.84 2.26 -38.82
C LYS A 79 8.12 3.05 -38.51
N ALA A 80 8.44 3.20 -37.25
CA ALA A 80 9.54 4.04 -36.76
C ALA A 80 10.88 3.30 -36.72
N GLU A 81 10.86 1.98 -36.44
CA GLU A 81 12.08 1.18 -36.27
C GLU A 81 11.86 -0.25 -36.78
N CYS A 82 12.92 -0.85 -37.32
CA CYS A 82 12.95 -2.25 -37.76
C CYS A 82 14.20 -2.94 -37.22
N THR A 83 14.01 -4.04 -36.53
CA THR A 83 15.10 -4.92 -36.11
C THR A 83 15.13 -6.22 -36.95
N LYS A 84 16.03 -7.12 -36.65
CA LYS A 84 16.07 -8.43 -37.32
C LYS A 84 14.75 -9.21 -37.16
N HIS A 85 14.08 -9.06 -36.04
CA HIS A 85 12.91 -9.88 -35.65
C HIS A 85 11.62 -9.11 -35.52
N PHE A 86 11.67 -7.78 -35.31
CA PHE A 86 10.52 -6.96 -34.96
C PHE A 86 10.45 -5.70 -35.79
N ASP A 87 9.23 -5.23 -36.03
CA ASP A 87 8.91 -3.87 -36.47
C ASP A 87 8.27 -3.13 -35.29
N PHE A 88 8.66 -1.86 -35.12
CA PHE A 88 8.08 -0.96 -34.12
C PHE A 88 7.32 0.16 -34.82
N TYR A 89 6.07 0.31 -34.45
CA TYR A 89 5.20 1.39 -34.90
C TYR A 89 5.13 2.45 -33.83
N ALA A 90 5.03 3.73 -34.20
CA ALA A 90 4.94 4.84 -33.26
C ALA A 90 3.98 5.92 -33.79
N CYS A 91 3.34 6.62 -32.86
CA CYS A 91 2.65 7.88 -33.14
C CYS A 91 2.85 8.86 -31.97
N GLN A 92 2.68 10.14 -32.25
CA GLN A 92 2.69 11.20 -31.24
C GLN A 92 1.27 11.68 -30.98
N ILE A 93 0.90 11.76 -29.70
CA ILE A 93 -0.39 12.26 -29.24
C ILE A 93 -0.13 13.52 -28.44
N GLN A 94 -0.87 14.60 -28.72
CA GLN A 94 -0.91 15.78 -27.89
C GLN A 94 -1.88 15.53 -26.76
N LEU A 95 -1.41 15.52 -25.51
CA LEU A 95 -2.27 15.34 -24.34
C LEU A 95 -3.10 16.60 -24.06
N GLY A 96 -4.25 16.42 -23.42
CA GLY A 96 -5.03 17.44 -22.75
C GLY A 96 -4.78 17.43 -21.25
N GLU A 97 -5.78 17.86 -20.48
CA GLU A 97 -5.80 17.75 -19.01
C GLU A 97 -6.36 16.39 -18.56
N GLU A 98 -7.23 15.81 -19.38
CA GLU A 98 -7.90 14.55 -19.10
C GLU A 98 -7.01 13.34 -19.45
N LYS A 99 -7.26 12.21 -18.78
CA LYS A 99 -6.56 10.96 -19.08
C LYS A 99 -6.77 10.52 -20.52
N LEU A 100 -5.70 10.11 -21.17
CA LEU A 100 -5.74 9.44 -22.48
C LEU A 100 -6.04 7.95 -22.25
N SER A 101 -7.17 7.47 -22.77
CA SER A 101 -7.56 6.06 -22.75
C SER A 101 -7.57 5.50 -24.16
N TYR A 102 -6.80 4.45 -24.44
CA TYR A 102 -6.60 3.96 -25.80
C TYR A 102 -6.41 2.45 -25.90
N TYR A 103 -6.67 1.92 -27.08
CA TYR A 103 -6.35 0.57 -27.51
C TYR A 103 -5.80 0.58 -28.93
N PHE A 104 -5.36 -0.56 -29.44
CA PHE A 104 -4.83 -0.66 -30.80
C PHE A 104 -5.71 -1.52 -31.68
N GLU A 105 -5.87 -1.07 -32.92
CA GLU A 105 -6.45 -1.83 -34.01
C GLU A 105 -5.33 -2.28 -34.96
N LEU A 106 -5.27 -3.59 -35.24
CA LEU A 106 -4.21 -4.22 -36.02
C LEU A 106 -4.78 -4.82 -37.29
N HIS A 107 -4.10 -4.60 -38.43
CA HIS A 107 -4.49 -5.16 -39.71
C HIS A 107 -3.36 -5.95 -40.36
N THR A 108 -3.66 -7.12 -40.91
CA THR A 108 -2.80 -7.88 -41.81
C THR A 108 -3.63 -8.54 -42.89
N GLY A 109 -3.48 -8.12 -44.16
CA GLY A 109 -4.35 -8.52 -45.24
C GLY A 109 -5.82 -8.21 -44.95
N ARG A 110 -6.64 -9.26 -44.83
CA ARG A 110 -8.08 -9.16 -44.51
C ARG A 110 -8.38 -9.30 -43.02
N LEU A 111 -7.38 -9.67 -42.22
CA LEU A 111 -7.57 -9.87 -40.80
C LEU A 111 -7.51 -8.54 -40.06
N LYS A 112 -8.43 -8.41 -39.14
CA LYS A 112 -8.48 -7.34 -38.15
C LYS A 112 -8.47 -7.95 -36.75
N ALA A 113 -7.70 -7.39 -35.87
CA ALA A 113 -7.69 -7.72 -34.45
C ALA A 113 -7.51 -6.45 -33.62
N TYR A 114 -7.83 -6.55 -32.36
CA TYR A 114 -7.60 -5.47 -31.40
C TYR A 114 -6.59 -5.91 -30.34
N TYR A 115 -5.97 -4.93 -29.71
CA TYR A 115 -5.01 -5.17 -28.64
C TYR A 115 -5.26 -4.16 -27.51
N ASP A 116 -5.56 -4.67 -26.35
CA ASP A 116 -5.71 -3.91 -25.09
C ASP A 116 -4.84 -4.52 -23.99
N THR A 117 -5.00 -4.14 -22.74
CA THR A 117 -4.18 -4.65 -21.62
C THR A 117 -4.27 -6.18 -21.43
N ARG A 118 -5.26 -6.85 -22.01
CA ARG A 118 -5.38 -8.33 -22.06
C ARG A 118 -4.57 -8.97 -23.19
N GLY A 119 -3.96 -8.15 -24.05
CA GLY A 119 -3.31 -8.63 -25.27
C GLY A 119 -4.25 -8.62 -26.47
N VAL A 120 -4.14 -9.62 -27.36
CA VAL A 120 -4.97 -9.72 -28.61
C VAL A 120 -6.37 -10.17 -28.30
N VAL A 121 -7.35 -9.34 -28.65
CA VAL A 121 -8.78 -9.58 -28.46
C VAL A 121 -9.55 -9.44 -29.75
N HIS A 122 -10.77 -10.01 -29.82
CA HIS A 122 -11.69 -9.89 -30.97
C HIS A 122 -12.47 -8.58 -30.95
N GLU A 123 -12.81 -8.12 -29.72
CA GLU A 123 -13.56 -6.88 -29.50
C GLU A 123 -12.90 -6.12 -28.35
N PRO A 124 -12.65 -4.80 -28.52
CA PRO A 124 -12.11 -3.97 -27.45
C PRO A 124 -13.16 -3.78 -26.36
N ASN A 125 -12.70 -3.68 -25.10
CA ASN A 125 -13.53 -3.30 -23.99
C ASN A 125 -12.84 -2.12 -23.29
N GLN A 126 -13.54 -1.01 -23.19
CA GLN A 126 -13.00 0.24 -22.66
C GLN A 126 -12.40 0.10 -21.26
N TYR A 127 -12.92 -0.81 -20.44
CA TYR A 127 -12.35 -1.13 -19.12
C TYR A 127 -10.88 -1.60 -19.20
N TYR A 128 -10.48 -2.26 -20.28
CA TYR A 128 -9.12 -2.79 -20.49
C TYR A 128 -8.24 -1.91 -21.40
N ASN A 129 -8.64 -0.68 -21.64
CA ASN A 129 -7.78 0.25 -22.40
C ASN A 129 -6.49 0.54 -21.65
N PHE A 130 -5.41 0.82 -22.38
CA PHE A 130 -4.23 1.47 -21.83
C PHE A 130 -4.59 2.89 -21.41
N THR A 131 -3.89 3.42 -20.40
CA THR A 131 -4.17 4.75 -19.87
C THR A 131 -2.87 5.51 -19.64
N VAL A 132 -2.82 6.77 -20.06
CA VAL A 132 -1.80 7.75 -19.70
C VAL A 132 -2.50 8.88 -18.95
N ILE A 133 -1.99 9.20 -17.76
CA ILE A 133 -2.58 10.23 -16.89
C ILE A 133 -1.63 11.42 -16.84
N PRO A 134 -2.00 12.57 -17.49
CA PRO A 134 -1.16 13.75 -17.48
C PRO A 134 -0.97 14.28 -16.04
N GLY A 135 0.27 14.67 -15.73
CA GLY A 135 0.62 15.21 -14.39
C GLY A 135 0.72 14.20 -13.26
N PHE A 136 0.38 12.93 -13.48
CA PHE A 136 0.62 11.88 -12.49
C PHE A 136 2.11 11.53 -12.44
N LYS A 137 2.68 11.56 -11.22
CA LYS A 137 4.09 11.21 -11.01
C LYS A 137 4.23 10.31 -9.80
N THR A 138 5.00 9.25 -9.99
CA THR A 138 5.50 8.43 -8.88
C THR A 138 6.82 9.01 -8.39
N PRO A 139 7.06 9.07 -7.07
CA PRO A 139 8.34 9.54 -6.53
C PRO A 139 9.52 8.82 -7.18
N LYS A 140 10.52 9.57 -7.67
CA LYS A 140 11.65 9.00 -8.43
C LYS A 140 12.42 7.96 -7.62
N TRP A 141 12.57 8.19 -6.34
CA TRP A 141 13.29 7.30 -5.44
C TRP A 141 12.61 5.93 -5.27
N ALA A 142 11.29 5.84 -5.49
CA ALA A 142 10.53 4.60 -5.34
C ALA A 142 10.65 3.66 -6.55
N LYS A 143 11.05 4.21 -7.72
CA LYS A 143 11.11 3.43 -8.97
C LYS A 143 12.30 2.49 -8.98
N GLY A 144 12.03 1.18 -8.91
CA GLY A 144 13.04 0.14 -8.87
C GLY A 144 13.78 0.00 -7.53
N ALA A 145 13.35 0.70 -6.49
CA ALA A 145 13.99 0.66 -5.19
C ALA A 145 13.85 -0.71 -4.50
N VAL A 146 14.92 -1.15 -3.86
CA VAL A 146 14.93 -2.35 -3.03
C VAL A 146 14.32 -2.04 -1.68
N MET A 147 13.12 -2.56 -1.43
CA MET A 147 12.37 -2.36 -0.20
C MET A 147 12.52 -3.55 0.74
N TYR A 148 12.83 -3.29 2.00
CA TYR A 148 12.96 -4.31 3.05
C TYR A 148 11.92 -4.06 4.15
N GLN A 149 11.03 -5.04 4.36
CA GLN A 149 10.03 -4.98 5.41
C GLN A 149 10.64 -5.39 6.76
N ILE A 150 10.45 -4.57 7.78
CA ILE A 150 10.88 -4.85 9.15
C ILE A 150 9.67 -5.06 10.06
N TYR A 151 9.52 -6.28 10.56
CA TYR A 151 8.70 -6.61 11.70
C TYR A 151 9.54 -6.36 12.97
N VAL A 152 9.35 -5.23 13.62
CA VAL A 152 10.28 -4.69 14.62
C VAL A 152 10.51 -5.65 15.78
N ASP A 153 9.46 -6.21 16.38
CA ASP A 153 9.56 -7.19 17.49
C ASP A 153 10.47 -8.38 17.15
N ARG A 154 10.62 -8.71 15.85
CA ARG A 154 11.35 -9.89 15.36
C ARG A 154 12.66 -9.55 14.63
N PHE A 155 13.13 -8.30 14.69
CA PHE A 155 14.29 -7.87 13.93
C PHE A 155 15.57 -7.82 14.75
N CYS A 156 15.64 -6.98 15.77
CA CYS A 156 16.79 -6.85 16.65
C CYS A 156 16.38 -6.17 17.96
N ASN A 157 16.77 -6.74 19.10
CA ASN A 157 16.62 -6.12 20.41
C ASN A 157 17.87 -5.27 20.71
N GLY A 158 17.72 -3.95 20.73
CA GLY A 158 18.79 -3.00 21.03
C GLY A 158 18.78 -2.51 22.47
N ASP A 159 17.63 -2.49 23.14
CA ASP A 159 17.46 -2.09 24.51
C ASP A 159 16.51 -3.01 25.28
N PRO A 160 17.02 -4.07 25.93
CA PRO A 160 16.18 -5.00 26.69
C PRO A 160 15.40 -4.38 27.85
N SER A 161 15.63 -3.11 28.20
CA SER A 161 14.89 -2.44 29.27
C SER A 161 13.46 -2.06 28.90
N ASN A 162 13.17 -1.97 27.59
CA ASN A 162 11.85 -1.65 27.07
C ASN A 162 10.98 -2.88 26.77
N ASP A 163 11.55 -4.09 26.85
CA ASP A 163 10.85 -5.33 26.52
C ASP A 163 9.50 -5.45 27.25
N VAL A 164 8.50 -5.98 26.54
CA VAL A 164 7.25 -6.42 27.16
C VAL A 164 7.57 -7.51 28.19
N GLN A 165 7.12 -7.32 29.43
CA GLN A 165 7.36 -8.27 30.50
C GLN A 165 6.26 -9.34 30.56
N THR A 166 6.61 -10.58 30.88
CA THR A 166 5.62 -11.64 31.08
C THR A 166 4.61 -11.25 32.17
N GLY A 167 3.31 -11.21 31.81
CA GLY A 167 2.25 -10.78 32.70
C GLY A 167 2.12 -9.27 32.85
N GLU A 168 2.69 -8.48 31.96
CA GLU A 168 2.54 -7.02 31.99
C GLU A 168 1.08 -6.59 31.78
N TYR A 169 0.38 -7.26 30.86
CA TYR A 169 -1.06 -7.13 30.61
C TYR A 169 -1.60 -8.43 30.01
N CYS A 170 -2.90 -8.47 29.74
CA CYS A 170 -3.54 -9.59 29.03
C CYS A 170 -3.98 -9.16 27.64
N TYR A 171 -3.68 -9.99 26.63
CA TYR A 171 -4.20 -9.82 25.28
C TYR A 171 -4.94 -11.09 24.83
N ILE A 172 -6.16 -10.94 24.31
CA ILE A 172 -7.05 -12.07 23.99
C ILE A 172 -7.18 -13.01 25.19
N ASN A 173 -7.56 -12.44 26.34
CA ASN A 173 -7.82 -13.12 27.64
C ASN A 173 -6.64 -13.91 28.23
N GLU A 174 -5.43 -13.78 27.71
CA GLU A 174 -4.24 -14.46 28.24
C GLU A 174 -3.10 -13.47 28.49
N PRO A 175 -2.25 -13.70 29.51
CA PRO A 175 -1.10 -12.84 29.75
C PRO A 175 -0.13 -12.82 28.57
N VAL A 176 0.41 -11.65 28.28
CA VAL A 176 1.54 -11.50 27.35
C VAL A 176 2.79 -12.17 27.90
N ARG A 177 3.69 -12.57 27.01
CA ARG A 177 4.91 -13.31 27.38
C ARG A 177 6.13 -12.73 26.69
N ARG A 178 7.18 -12.49 27.43
CA ARG A 178 8.51 -12.28 26.89
C ARG A 178 9.09 -13.61 26.43
N VAL A 179 9.70 -13.67 25.27
CA VAL A 179 10.43 -14.81 24.73
C VAL A 179 11.90 -14.66 25.07
N GLU A 180 12.43 -15.53 25.96
CA GLU A 180 13.83 -15.48 26.40
C GLU A 180 14.80 -16.02 25.36
N ASP A 181 14.39 -17.04 24.60
CA ASP A 181 15.19 -17.62 23.53
C ASP A 181 14.84 -17.02 22.18
N TRP A 182 15.65 -16.09 21.70
CA TRP A 182 15.47 -15.43 20.40
C TRP A 182 15.33 -16.41 19.23
N TYR A 183 15.93 -17.58 19.30
CA TYR A 183 15.90 -18.59 18.25
C TYR A 183 14.74 -19.59 18.37
N ARG A 184 13.90 -19.44 19.35
CA ARG A 184 12.67 -20.24 19.48
C ARG A 184 11.75 -20.00 18.27
N TYR A 185 11.22 -21.08 17.69
CA TYR A 185 10.20 -20.95 16.66
C TYR A 185 8.92 -20.28 17.21
N PRO A 186 8.28 -19.40 16.42
CA PRO A 186 6.99 -18.82 16.78
C PRO A 186 5.94 -19.88 17.07
N ALA A 187 5.09 -19.62 18.07
CA ALA A 187 3.96 -20.49 18.40
C ALA A 187 2.80 -20.28 17.41
N GLN A 188 1.84 -21.21 17.37
CA GLN A 188 0.69 -21.12 16.45
C GLN A 188 -0.18 -19.87 16.72
N MET A 189 -0.31 -19.44 17.96
CA MET A 189 -0.99 -18.21 18.38
C MET A 189 0.01 -17.32 19.12
N ASP A 190 0.93 -16.74 18.40
CA ASP A 190 2.09 -16.04 18.96
C ASP A 190 1.90 -14.52 19.11
N VAL A 191 0.71 -13.99 18.82
CA VAL A 191 0.40 -12.54 18.91
C VAL A 191 0.69 -11.91 20.28
N ARG A 192 0.87 -12.72 21.31
CA ARG A 192 1.19 -12.35 22.69
C ARG A 192 2.63 -12.64 23.10
N ASP A 193 3.43 -13.24 22.19
CA ASP A 193 4.81 -13.63 22.45
C ASP A 193 5.74 -12.57 21.88
N PHE A 194 6.43 -11.86 22.75
CA PHE A 194 7.29 -10.74 22.38
C PHE A 194 8.76 -11.15 22.44
N TYR A 195 9.48 -10.89 21.35
CA TYR A 195 10.93 -11.16 21.24
C TYR A 195 11.76 -9.93 21.64
N GLY A 196 11.13 -8.76 21.70
CA GLY A 196 11.75 -7.55 22.20
C GLY A 196 12.58 -6.78 21.18
N GLY A 197 12.38 -7.02 19.89
CA GLY A 197 12.97 -6.14 18.87
C GLY A 197 12.41 -4.72 18.99
N ASP A 198 13.26 -3.71 18.77
CA ASP A 198 12.97 -2.30 18.98
C ASP A 198 13.64 -1.37 17.96
N LEU A 199 13.36 -0.06 18.05
CA LEU A 199 13.92 0.93 17.13
C LEU A 199 15.43 1.18 17.38
N GLN A 200 15.92 0.95 18.60
CA GLN A 200 17.37 0.98 18.85
C GLN A 200 18.07 -0.16 18.11
N GLY A 201 17.49 -1.37 18.12
CA GLY A 201 17.99 -2.50 17.34
C GLY A 201 17.97 -2.26 15.84
N VAL A 202 16.98 -1.50 15.34
CA VAL A 202 16.97 -1.06 13.94
C VAL A 202 18.15 -0.11 13.68
N LEU A 203 18.40 0.88 14.55
CA LEU A 203 19.56 1.77 14.44
C LEU A 203 20.88 0.99 14.45
N ASP A 204 21.04 0.02 15.32
CA ASP A 204 22.22 -0.84 15.45
C ASP A 204 22.46 -1.69 14.18
N LYS A 205 21.41 -1.92 13.39
CA LYS A 205 21.45 -2.70 12.13
C LYS A 205 21.47 -1.86 10.86
N MET A 206 21.59 -0.53 10.95
CA MET A 206 21.59 0.33 9.76
C MET A 206 22.75 0.01 8.80
N ASP A 207 23.95 -0.35 9.31
CA ASP A 207 25.08 -0.77 8.46
C ASP A 207 24.74 -2.07 7.71
N TYR A 208 24.14 -3.04 8.40
CA TYR A 208 23.68 -4.29 7.78
C TYR A 208 22.66 -4.06 6.66
N LEU A 209 21.68 -3.18 6.88
CA LEU A 209 20.67 -2.84 5.88
C LEU A 209 21.30 -2.15 4.66
N GLN A 210 22.23 -1.24 4.89
CA GLN A 210 22.97 -0.56 3.82
C GLN A 210 23.84 -1.52 3.02
N ASP A 211 24.58 -2.42 3.68
CA ASP A 211 25.43 -3.43 3.04
C ASP A 211 24.61 -4.44 2.24
N LEU A 212 23.38 -4.72 2.68
CA LEU A 212 22.42 -5.57 1.96
C LEU A 212 21.88 -4.88 0.68
N GLY A 213 22.06 -3.56 0.54
CA GLY A 213 21.58 -2.79 -0.59
C GLY A 213 20.12 -2.34 -0.43
N VAL A 214 19.63 -2.23 0.81
CA VAL A 214 18.28 -1.70 1.09
C VAL A 214 18.24 -0.21 0.78
N GLU A 215 17.25 0.19 -0.01
CA GLU A 215 17.00 1.59 -0.37
C GLU A 215 15.76 2.15 0.35
N VAL A 216 14.85 1.28 0.76
CA VAL A 216 13.62 1.65 1.49
C VAL A 216 13.39 0.69 2.65
N ILE A 217 13.26 1.23 3.84
CA ILE A 217 12.80 0.50 5.02
C ILE A 217 11.28 0.68 5.10
N TYR A 218 10.54 -0.42 5.02
CA TYR A 218 9.13 -0.47 5.28
C TYR A 218 8.90 -1.12 6.65
N PHE A 219 8.35 -0.36 7.58
CA PHE A 219 8.01 -0.86 8.91
C PHE A 219 6.59 -1.45 8.95
N ASN A 220 6.43 -2.62 9.56
CA ASN A 220 5.15 -3.01 10.16
C ASN A 220 4.67 -1.89 11.10
N PRO A 221 3.39 -1.84 11.50
CA PRO A 221 2.90 -0.75 12.34
C PRO A 221 3.80 -0.48 13.55
N LEU A 222 4.08 0.79 13.80
CA LEU A 222 4.95 1.25 14.90
C LEU A 222 4.16 1.88 16.05
N PHE A 223 2.91 2.18 15.83
CA PHE A 223 2.06 2.88 16.81
C PHE A 223 1.77 2.04 18.05
N VAL A 224 1.43 2.70 19.15
CA VAL A 224 1.03 2.01 20.40
C VAL A 224 0.00 0.93 20.07
N SER A 225 0.27 -0.31 20.43
CA SER A 225 -0.60 -1.47 20.16
C SER A 225 -0.29 -2.63 21.10
N PRO A 226 -1.30 -3.40 21.52
CA PRO A 226 -1.12 -4.47 22.51
C PRO A 226 -0.54 -5.77 21.94
N SER A 227 -0.60 -5.99 20.61
CA SER A 227 -0.03 -7.18 19.99
C SER A 227 1.43 -6.96 19.58
N ASN A 228 2.15 -8.05 19.33
CA ASN A 228 3.51 -7.99 18.81
C ASN A 228 3.55 -7.48 17.36
N HIS A 229 2.51 -7.78 16.53
CA HIS A 229 2.42 -7.36 15.13
C HIS A 229 1.90 -5.92 14.95
N LYS A 230 1.23 -5.36 15.94
CA LYS A 230 0.73 -3.97 16.05
C LYS A 230 -0.26 -3.50 14.98
N TYR A 231 -0.98 -4.43 14.30
CA TYR A 231 -2.10 -4.07 13.42
C TYR A 231 -3.40 -3.71 14.18
N ASP A 232 -3.39 -3.76 15.49
CA ASP A 232 -4.47 -3.39 16.40
C ASP A 232 -4.16 -2.08 17.14
N ILE A 233 -4.08 -0.98 16.37
CA ILE A 233 -3.61 0.32 16.84
C ILE A 233 -4.40 0.81 18.06
N GLN A 234 -3.68 1.20 19.09
CA GLN A 234 -4.19 1.77 20.31
C GLN A 234 -4.13 3.30 20.33
N ASP A 235 -3.05 3.88 19.78
CA ASP A 235 -2.86 5.32 19.67
C ASP A 235 -2.07 5.68 18.41
N TYR A 236 -2.68 6.39 17.46
CA TYR A 236 -2.05 6.81 16.19
C TYR A 236 -1.12 8.03 16.34
N ASP A 237 -1.16 8.70 17.50
CA ASP A 237 -0.33 9.89 17.73
C ASP A 237 1.10 9.56 18.15
N ASN A 238 1.35 8.34 18.62
CA ASN A 238 2.60 8.00 19.28
C ASN A 238 3.13 6.64 18.84
N ILE A 239 4.47 6.57 18.77
CA ILE A 239 5.20 5.31 18.61
C ILE A 239 5.07 4.50 19.91
N ASP A 240 5.02 3.18 19.79
CA ASP A 240 4.86 2.27 20.93
C ASP A 240 6.04 2.37 21.90
N PRO A 241 5.80 2.60 23.21
CA PRO A 241 6.86 2.72 24.21
C PRO A 241 7.76 1.48 24.35
N HIS A 242 7.28 0.30 23.95
CA HIS A 242 8.11 -0.92 23.93
C HIS A 242 9.11 -0.96 22.77
N PHE A 243 9.11 0.04 21.89
CA PHE A 243 10.08 0.18 20.81
C PHE A 243 11.16 1.22 21.10
N GLU A 244 11.17 1.80 22.32
CA GLU A 244 12.05 2.92 22.67
C GLU A 244 12.64 2.80 24.07
N LYS A 245 13.47 3.81 24.45
CA LYS A 245 13.96 3.92 25.82
C LYS A 245 12.88 4.50 26.74
N LEU A 246 12.40 3.70 27.66
CA LEU A 246 11.43 4.15 28.67
C LEU A 246 12.05 5.19 29.60
N VAL A 247 11.34 6.31 29.79
CA VAL A 247 11.71 7.39 30.73
C VAL A 247 11.13 7.09 32.11
N ASN A 248 9.88 6.58 32.14
CA ASN A 248 9.21 6.17 33.35
C ASN A 248 8.67 4.74 33.19
N ASP A 249 9.18 3.82 34.01
CA ASP A 249 8.81 2.41 34.00
C ASP A 249 8.21 1.96 35.34
N GLU A 250 7.50 2.86 36.04
CA GLU A 250 6.82 2.57 37.27
C GLU A 250 5.58 1.67 37.11
N GLY A 251 5.14 1.06 38.16
CA GLY A 251 3.97 0.20 38.22
C GLY A 251 4.28 -1.30 38.35
N ASP A 252 3.34 -2.02 38.89
CA ASP A 252 3.45 -3.46 39.09
C ASP A 252 2.89 -4.23 37.91
N LEU A 253 3.41 -5.44 37.68
CA LEU A 253 2.83 -6.43 36.77
C LEU A 253 1.51 -6.96 37.35
N LEU A 254 0.68 -7.56 36.49
CA LEU A 254 -0.49 -8.29 36.91
C LEU A 254 -0.09 -9.45 37.85
N TRP A 255 -0.78 -9.60 38.94
CA TRP A 255 -0.57 -10.79 39.80
C TRP A 255 -1.16 -12.04 39.15
N GLU A 256 -0.70 -13.19 39.59
CA GLU A 256 -1.15 -14.48 39.05
C GLU A 256 -2.68 -14.62 39.09
N GLY A 257 -3.29 -14.91 37.94
CA GLY A 257 -4.74 -15.04 37.79
C GLY A 257 -5.50 -13.74 37.50
N GLN A 258 -4.85 -12.56 37.60
CA GLN A 258 -5.46 -11.29 37.20
C GLN A 258 -5.55 -11.18 35.68
N ARG A 259 -6.74 -10.73 35.19
CA ARG A 259 -7.02 -10.60 33.73
C ARG A 259 -7.52 -9.19 33.36
N GLU A 260 -7.77 -8.32 34.33
CA GLU A 260 -8.31 -6.98 34.07
C GLU A 260 -7.21 -5.98 33.77
N ASN A 261 -7.10 -5.55 32.52
CA ASN A 261 -6.05 -4.63 32.02
C ASN A 261 -6.09 -3.24 32.70
N ARG A 262 -7.26 -2.77 33.17
CA ARG A 262 -7.35 -1.53 33.99
C ARG A 262 -6.47 -1.55 35.22
N THR A 263 -6.06 -2.73 35.69
CA THR A 263 -5.18 -2.91 36.88
C THR A 263 -3.75 -3.21 36.52
N ALA A 264 -3.42 -3.28 35.22
CA ALA A 264 -2.07 -3.48 34.68
C ALA A 264 -1.25 -2.19 34.79
N ALA A 265 -0.89 -1.83 36.04
CA ALA A 265 -0.33 -0.52 36.36
C ALA A 265 0.91 -0.18 35.56
N LYS A 266 1.81 -1.15 35.30
CA LYS A 266 3.00 -0.96 34.51
C LYS A 266 2.65 -0.65 33.05
N TYR A 267 1.79 -1.45 32.43
CA TYR A 267 1.35 -1.23 31.06
C TYR A 267 0.63 0.11 30.90
N VAL A 268 -0.35 0.39 31.79
CA VAL A 268 -1.06 1.68 31.78
C VAL A 268 -0.07 2.83 31.85
N ASN A 269 0.91 2.78 32.77
CA ASN A 269 1.94 3.81 32.87
C ASN A 269 2.76 3.92 31.58
N ARG A 270 3.26 2.82 31.02
CA ARG A 270 4.07 2.82 29.80
C ARG A 270 3.35 3.50 28.63
N VAL A 271 2.07 3.17 28.38
CA VAL A 271 1.30 3.63 27.21
C VAL A 271 0.51 4.93 27.41
N THR A 272 0.46 5.48 28.65
CA THR A 272 -0.23 6.74 28.93
C THR A 272 0.70 7.85 29.44
N ASN A 273 1.91 7.51 29.87
CA ASN A 273 2.88 8.50 30.34
C ASN A 273 3.41 9.32 29.16
N ARG A 274 3.20 10.64 29.23
CA ARG A 274 3.55 11.56 28.15
C ARG A 274 5.05 11.57 27.85
N GLU A 275 5.92 11.44 28.85
CA GLU A 275 7.38 11.46 28.65
C GLU A 275 7.83 10.22 27.86
N ASN A 276 7.23 9.05 28.14
CA ASN A 276 7.46 7.84 27.34
C ASN A 276 7.02 8.04 25.90
N LEU A 277 5.78 8.46 25.66
CA LEU A 277 5.23 8.67 24.34
C LEU A 277 6.06 9.68 23.51
N GLU A 278 6.49 10.79 24.12
CA GLU A 278 7.36 11.78 23.47
C GLU A 278 8.76 11.23 23.19
N ALA A 279 9.27 10.34 24.04
CA ALA A 279 10.57 9.71 23.83
C ALA A 279 10.55 8.79 22.60
N GLY A 280 9.48 7.95 22.43
CA GLY A 280 9.28 7.13 21.25
C GLY A 280 9.24 7.93 19.95
N ASN A 281 8.47 8.97 19.97
CA ASN A 281 8.40 9.87 18.83
C ASN A 281 9.79 10.46 18.48
N ARG A 282 10.61 10.80 19.48
CA ARG A 282 11.98 11.29 19.24
C ARG A 282 12.92 10.22 18.68
N LEU A 283 12.82 8.98 19.17
CA LEU A 283 13.65 7.89 18.63
C LEU A 283 13.28 7.56 17.19
N PHE A 284 11.99 7.58 16.85
CA PHE A 284 11.56 7.42 15.45
C PHE A 284 12.15 8.50 14.54
N ILE A 285 12.16 9.77 14.97
CA ILE A 285 12.81 10.85 14.23
C ILE A 285 14.29 10.51 13.97
N GLN A 286 15.04 10.02 14.98
CA GLN A 286 16.43 9.61 14.81
C GLN A 286 16.60 8.47 13.82
N VAL A 287 15.69 7.49 13.81
CA VAL A 287 15.68 6.39 12.83
C VAL A 287 15.53 6.92 11.41
N VAL A 288 14.58 7.83 11.20
CA VAL A 288 14.35 8.43 9.87
C VAL A 288 15.55 9.28 9.44
N GLU A 289 16.09 10.12 10.32
CA GLU A 289 17.28 10.94 10.03
C GLU A 289 18.51 10.08 9.69
N GLU A 290 18.74 8.99 10.43
CA GLU A 290 19.85 8.08 10.16
C GLU A 290 19.65 7.29 8.85
N ALA A 291 18.44 6.85 8.53
CA ALA A 291 18.12 6.25 7.25
C ALA A 291 18.38 7.23 6.09
N HIS A 292 17.89 8.47 6.19
CA HIS A 292 18.13 9.52 5.20
C HIS A 292 19.60 9.85 5.02
N ARG A 293 20.38 9.93 6.11
CA ARG A 293 21.82 10.17 6.06
C ARG A 293 22.57 9.11 5.24
N ARG A 294 22.04 7.88 5.20
CA ARG A 294 22.55 6.74 4.43
C ARG A 294 21.94 6.62 3.03
N GLY A 295 21.05 7.53 2.66
CA GLY A 295 20.35 7.50 1.37
C GLY A 295 19.17 6.52 1.30
N MET A 296 18.78 5.94 2.44
CA MET A 296 17.60 5.09 2.56
C MET A 296 16.34 5.91 2.86
N ARG A 297 15.17 5.40 2.48
CA ARG A 297 13.86 5.97 2.74
C ARG A 297 13.10 5.16 3.78
N VAL A 298 12.08 5.75 4.40
CA VAL A 298 11.28 5.11 5.46
C VAL A 298 9.80 5.21 5.13
N ILE A 299 9.11 4.07 5.09
CA ILE A 299 7.65 3.98 4.89
C ILE A 299 7.02 3.40 6.16
N MET A 300 5.92 4.01 6.61
CA MET A 300 5.14 3.56 7.74
C MET A 300 3.91 2.77 7.30
N ASP A 301 3.48 1.81 8.12
CA ASP A 301 2.22 1.09 7.92
C ASP A 301 1.05 1.87 8.54
N GLY A 302 0.04 2.14 7.73
CA GLY A 302 -1.17 2.85 8.09
C GLY A 302 -2.37 1.92 8.16
N VAL A 303 -2.79 1.56 9.36
CA VAL A 303 -3.95 0.71 9.62
C VAL A 303 -5.15 1.61 9.89
N PHE A 304 -5.90 1.99 8.83
CA PHE A 304 -7.00 2.96 8.95
C PHE A 304 -8.39 2.34 8.76
N ASN A 305 -8.49 1.08 8.34
CA ASN A 305 -9.78 0.39 8.23
C ASN A 305 -10.39 0.07 9.59
N HIS A 306 -9.57 -0.25 10.56
CA HIS A 306 -9.94 -0.64 11.93
C HIS A 306 -8.89 -0.14 12.91
N CYS A 307 -9.20 -0.21 14.20
CA CYS A 307 -8.22 -0.03 15.28
C CYS A 307 -8.21 -1.25 16.20
N GLY A 308 -7.45 -1.22 17.28
CA GLY A 308 -7.48 -2.24 18.31
C GLY A 308 -8.60 -2.01 19.33
N SER A 309 -9.01 -3.06 20.05
CA SER A 309 -9.96 -2.94 21.17
C SER A 309 -9.39 -2.16 22.36
N PHE A 310 -8.07 -2.05 22.46
CA PHE A 310 -7.35 -1.21 23.42
C PHE A 310 -7.33 0.29 23.03
N ASN A 311 -7.75 0.63 21.81
CA ASN A 311 -7.66 1.99 21.31
C ASN A 311 -8.32 3.01 22.24
N LYS A 312 -7.65 4.14 22.49
CA LYS A 312 -8.09 5.21 23.41
C LYS A 312 -9.48 5.76 23.11
N TRP A 313 -9.95 5.66 21.85
CA TRP A 313 -11.30 6.11 21.48
C TRP A 313 -12.40 5.12 21.87
N LEU A 314 -12.09 3.82 21.90
CA LEU A 314 -13.03 2.76 22.34
C LEU A 314 -12.83 2.45 23.81
N ASP A 315 -11.59 2.19 24.21
CA ASP A 315 -11.16 1.84 25.57
C ASP A 315 -11.93 0.63 26.15
N ARG A 316 -12.06 -0.44 25.34
CA ARG A 316 -12.70 -1.69 25.82
C ARG A 316 -11.97 -2.28 27.02
N GLU A 317 -10.66 -2.19 27.03
CA GLU A 317 -9.80 -2.75 28.08
C GLU A 317 -9.64 -1.80 29.27
N ARG A 318 -10.25 -0.61 29.21
CA ARG A 318 -10.32 0.37 30.31
C ARG A 318 -8.94 0.88 30.77
N ILE A 319 -8.02 0.98 29.82
CA ILE A 319 -6.65 1.50 30.02
C ILE A 319 -6.70 3.00 30.30
N TYR A 320 -7.55 3.72 29.58
CA TYR A 320 -7.64 5.18 29.60
C TYR A 320 -8.73 5.72 30.50
N GLU A 321 -9.65 4.88 30.99
CA GLU A 321 -10.83 5.29 31.78
C GLU A 321 -10.49 6.22 32.95
N ASN A 322 -9.35 5.98 33.61
CA ASN A 322 -8.87 6.76 34.75
C ASN A 322 -7.51 7.43 34.52
N ALA A 323 -6.98 7.38 33.28
CA ALA A 323 -5.71 8.00 32.94
C ALA A 323 -5.86 9.52 32.80
N GLN A 324 -4.93 10.26 33.39
CA GLN A 324 -4.97 11.73 33.34
C GLN A 324 -4.73 12.24 31.91
N GLY A 325 -5.59 13.15 31.48
CA GLY A 325 -5.47 13.79 30.15
C GLY A 325 -6.16 13.04 29.01
N TYR A 326 -6.90 11.97 29.34
CA TYR A 326 -7.67 11.20 28.37
C TYR A 326 -9.17 11.32 28.63
N GLU A 327 -9.94 11.37 27.56
CA GLU A 327 -11.41 11.31 27.59
C GLU A 327 -11.87 9.86 27.74
N LYS A 328 -13.06 9.63 28.25
CA LYS A 328 -13.65 8.30 28.33
C LYS A 328 -13.91 7.72 26.96
N GLY A 329 -13.48 6.49 26.73
CA GLY A 329 -13.74 5.78 25.47
C GLY A 329 -15.22 5.49 25.21
N ALA A 330 -15.54 5.24 23.95
CA ALA A 330 -16.91 4.98 23.49
C ALA A 330 -17.51 3.68 24.03
N PHE A 331 -16.69 2.69 24.40
CA PHE A 331 -17.13 1.49 25.10
C PHE A 331 -17.58 1.83 26.53
N VAL A 332 -16.84 2.71 27.21
CA VAL A 332 -17.03 3.06 28.62
C VAL A 332 -18.29 3.91 28.84
N SER A 333 -18.55 4.89 27.96
CA SER A 333 -19.63 5.86 28.16
C SER A 333 -20.38 6.20 26.88
N ALA A 334 -21.70 6.32 26.98
CA ALA A 334 -22.54 6.85 25.89
C ALA A 334 -22.24 8.32 25.55
N ASP A 335 -21.73 9.09 26.51
CA ASP A 335 -21.41 10.51 26.37
C ASP A 335 -19.95 10.74 25.90
N SER A 336 -19.26 9.67 25.50
CA SER A 336 -17.89 9.77 24.95
C SER A 336 -17.84 10.67 23.71
N PRO A 337 -16.85 11.58 23.59
CA PRO A 337 -16.66 12.35 22.37
C PRO A 337 -16.33 11.45 21.16
N TYR A 338 -15.89 10.22 21.40
CA TYR A 338 -15.57 9.25 20.36
C TYR A 338 -16.73 8.33 19.99
N ARG A 339 -17.95 8.64 20.48
CA ARG A 339 -19.14 7.80 20.28
C ARG A 339 -19.44 7.52 18.80
N SER A 340 -19.28 8.53 17.93
CA SER A 340 -19.52 8.43 16.49
C SER A 340 -18.42 7.70 15.71
N TYR A 341 -17.25 7.45 16.34
CA TYR A 341 -16.11 6.77 15.69
C TYR A 341 -16.37 5.28 15.44
N PHE A 342 -17.39 4.73 16.13
CA PHE A 342 -17.79 3.34 16.05
C PHE A 342 -19.29 3.22 15.81
N GLN A 343 -19.70 2.17 15.12
CA GLN A 343 -21.11 1.84 14.96
C GLN A 343 -21.53 0.86 16.05
N PHE A 344 -22.46 1.28 16.92
CA PHE A 344 -23.01 0.42 17.97
C PHE A 344 -24.41 -0.03 17.61
N HIS A 345 -24.72 -1.31 17.83
CA HIS A 345 -26.00 -1.91 17.48
C HIS A 345 -27.05 -1.77 18.60
N GLN A 346 -26.60 -1.62 19.85
CA GLN A 346 -27.49 -1.54 21.01
C GLN A 346 -27.23 -0.25 21.78
N GLN A 347 -28.29 0.50 22.05
CA GLN A 347 -28.20 1.81 22.72
C GLN A 347 -28.39 1.77 24.23
N ASP A 348 -28.92 0.66 24.75
CA ASP A 348 -29.20 0.44 26.16
C ASP A 348 -28.13 -0.37 26.92
N CYS A 349 -27.00 -0.66 26.24
CA CYS A 349 -25.92 -1.46 26.82
C CYS A 349 -24.84 -0.66 27.55
N TRP A 350 -24.93 0.67 27.63
CA TRP A 350 -23.99 1.45 28.44
C TRP A 350 -24.30 1.39 29.94
N PRO A 351 -23.25 1.50 30.79
CA PRO A 351 -21.83 1.59 30.44
C PRO A 351 -21.26 0.25 29.95
N TYR A 352 -20.10 0.33 29.29
CA TYR A 352 -19.35 -0.81 28.76
C TYR A 352 -20.04 -1.54 27.60
N ASN A 353 -20.41 -0.77 26.59
CA ASN A 353 -21.14 -1.28 25.43
C ASN A 353 -20.22 -2.03 24.45
N GLY A 354 -20.34 -3.35 24.41
CA GLY A 354 -19.60 -4.23 23.51
C GLY A 354 -20.30 -4.50 22.16
N SER A 355 -21.41 -3.82 21.86
CA SER A 355 -22.20 -4.07 20.63
C SER A 355 -21.71 -3.30 19.40
N TYR A 356 -20.42 -3.05 19.28
CA TYR A 356 -19.83 -2.35 18.15
C TYR A 356 -19.46 -3.28 16.99
N ASP A 357 -19.34 -2.71 15.78
CA ASP A 357 -18.86 -3.43 14.61
C ASP A 357 -17.35 -3.73 14.69
N GLY A 358 -17.01 -4.97 14.40
CA GLY A 358 -15.63 -5.41 14.19
C GLY A 358 -15.36 -5.75 12.72
N TRP A 359 -14.12 -5.51 12.27
CA TRP A 359 -13.69 -5.94 10.95
C TRP A 359 -13.78 -7.47 10.85
N TRP A 360 -14.50 -7.98 9.87
CA TRP A 360 -14.89 -9.38 9.71
C TRP A 360 -15.52 -10.01 10.98
N GLY A 361 -16.16 -9.20 11.83
CA GLY A 361 -16.78 -9.64 13.07
C GLY A 361 -15.82 -9.87 14.24
N HIS A 362 -14.54 -9.50 14.10
CA HIS A 362 -13.57 -9.58 15.20
C HIS A 362 -13.75 -8.42 16.17
N ASP A 363 -14.10 -8.72 17.40
CA ASP A 363 -14.30 -7.73 18.45
C ASP A 363 -13.00 -7.09 18.97
N THR A 364 -11.85 -7.71 18.66
CA THR A 364 -10.52 -7.16 18.91
C THR A 364 -10.06 -6.14 17.87
N LEU A 365 -10.76 -6.05 16.74
CA LEU A 365 -10.48 -5.17 15.63
C LEU A 365 -11.70 -4.28 15.28
N PRO A 366 -12.05 -3.31 16.15
CA PRO A 366 -13.19 -2.41 15.94
C PRO A 366 -13.09 -1.68 14.60
N LYS A 367 -14.15 -1.76 13.79
CA LYS A 367 -14.25 -1.06 12.50
C LYS A 367 -14.43 0.43 12.74
N LEU A 368 -13.66 1.26 12.03
CA LEU A 368 -13.75 2.72 12.12
C LEU A 368 -14.89 3.25 11.24
N ASN A 369 -15.70 4.16 11.79
CA ASN A 369 -16.94 4.65 11.21
C ASN A 369 -16.79 6.08 10.64
N TYR A 370 -16.13 6.21 9.52
CA TYR A 370 -15.85 7.50 8.90
C TYR A 370 -17.07 8.21 8.31
N GLU A 371 -18.05 7.44 7.79
CA GLU A 371 -19.25 8.00 7.14
C GLU A 371 -20.11 8.81 8.11
N ASP A 372 -20.13 8.42 9.39
CA ASP A 372 -20.94 9.08 10.42
C ASP A 372 -20.10 9.96 11.35
N SER A 373 -18.78 10.05 11.13
CA SER A 373 -17.88 10.84 11.96
C SER A 373 -16.90 11.69 11.17
N ARG A 374 -17.26 12.97 11.00
CA ARG A 374 -16.38 13.95 10.37
C ARG A 374 -15.12 14.19 11.19
N GLU A 375 -15.23 14.17 12.50
CA GLU A 375 -14.12 14.37 13.42
C GLU A 375 -13.07 13.26 13.27
N LEU A 376 -13.50 11.99 13.16
CA LEU A 376 -12.60 10.87 12.90
C LEU A 376 -11.90 11.02 11.55
N PHE A 377 -12.66 11.37 10.52
CA PHE A 377 -12.11 11.60 9.18
C PHE A 377 -11.01 12.68 9.22
N GLU A 378 -11.29 13.84 9.80
CA GLU A 378 -10.34 14.95 9.89
C GLU A 378 -9.10 14.57 10.73
N TYR A 379 -9.32 13.81 11.80
CA TYR A 379 -8.23 13.31 12.63
C TYR A 379 -7.28 12.41 11.82
N VAL A 380 -7.82 11.46 11.05
CA VAL A 380 -6.97 10.56 10.25
C VAL A 380 -6.27 11.33 9.12
N MET A 381 -6.90 12.34 8.51
CA MET A 381 -6.23 13.24 7.56
C MET A 381 -5.11 14.05 8.24
N HIS A 382 -5.27 14.42 9.52
CA HIS A 382 -4.18 15.01 10.30
C HIS A 382 -3.03 14.02 10.52
N ILE A 383 -3.31 12.79 10.91
CA ILE A 383 -2.30 11.72 11.08
C ILE A 383 -1.55 11.46 9.77
N ALA A 384 -2.27 11.40 8.66
CA ALA A 384 -1.69 11.22 7.32
C ALA A 384 -0.63 12.28 6.99
N ARG A 385 -0.88 13.55 7.35
CA ARG A 385 0.06 14.67 7.18
C ARG A 385 1.19 14.65 8.19
N LYS A 386 0.86 14.42 9.48
CA LYS A 386 1.77 14.51 10.61
C LYS A 386 3.06 13.72 10.39
N TRP A 387 2.94 12.45 10.07
CA TRP A 387 4.08 11.54 10.02
C TRP A 387 4.97 11.71 8.79
N VAL A 388 4.44 12.29 7.70
CA VAL A 388 5.23 12.62 6.49
C VAL A 388 5.76 14.05 6.49
N SER A 389 5.50 14.82 7.54
CA SER A 389 5.94 16.20 7.72
C SER A 389 7.04 16.32 8.79
N PRO A 390 7.80 17.44 8.81
CA PRO A 390 8.67 17.73 9.92
C PRO A 390 7.93 17.72 11.27
N PRO A 391 8.53 17.18 12.34
CA PRO A 391 9.92 16.68 12.41
C PRO A 391 10.08 15.20 12.00
N TYR A 392 8.99 14.46 11.74
CA TYR A 392 9.02 13.01 11.52
C TYR A 392 9.60 12.63 10.16
N ASN A 393 9.16 13.30 9.08
CA ASN A 393 9.69 13.16 7.71
C ASN A 393 9.71 11.72 7.16
N ALA A 394 8.76 10.87 7.52
CA ALA A 394 8.59 9.59 6.82
C ALA A 394 8.33 9.82 5.32
N ASP A 395 8.83 8.91 4.48
CA ASP A 395 8.76 9.04 3.03
C ASP A 395 7.49 8.45 2.41
N GLY A 396 6.56 8.02 3.23
CA GLY A 396 5.25 7.56 2.75
C GLY A 396 4.55 6.58 3.67
N TRP A 397 3.44 6.08 3.12
CA TRP A 397 2.54 5.15 3.78
C TRP A 397 2.39 3.86 2.98
N ARG A 398 2.46 2.73 3.66
CA ARG A 398 1.80 1.51 3.22
C ARG A 398 0.44 1.45 3.89
N LEU A 399 -0.62 1.12 3.17
CA LEU A 399 -1.99 1.14 3.66
C LEU A 399 -2.51 -0.28 3.82
N ASP A 400 -2.79 -0.65 5.06
CA ASP A 400 -3.31 -1.96 5.43
C ASP A 400 -4.76 -2.14 4.98
N VAL A 401 -5.07 -3.26 4.32
CA VAL A 401 -6.40 -3.65 3.82
C VAL A 401 -7.20 -2.47 3.23
N ALA A 402 -6.54 -1.67 2.40
CA ALA A 402 -7.02 -0.36 1.98
C ALA A 402 -8.40 -0.38 1.28
N ALA A 403 -8.71 -1.46 0.55
CA ALA A 403 -10.00 -1.60 -0.13
C ALA A 403 -11.17 -1.90 0.80
N ASP A 404 -10.91 -2.36 2.04
CA ASP A 404 -11.95 -2.70 3.02
C ASP A 404 -12.44 -1.48 3.81
N LEU A 405 -11.75 -0.33 3.70
CA LEU A 405 -12.09 0.88 4.44
C LEU A 405 -13.46 1.44 4.01
N GLY A 406 -14.23 1.88 4.99
CA GLY A 406 -15.58 2.42 4.77
C GLY A 406 -16.64 1.32 4.66
N ARG A 407 -17.88 1.72 4.34
CA ARG A 407 -19.06 0.85 4.20
C ARG A 407 -19.54 0.75 2.76
N SER A 408 -19.06 1.62 1.87
CA SER A 408 -19.39 1.60 0.45
C SER A 408 -18.14 1.81 -0.42
N PRO A 409 -18.11 1.26 -1.64
CA PRO A 409 -17.03 1.50 -2.60
C PRO A 409 -16.85 2.99 -2.90
N GLU A 410 -17.94 3.75 -3.03
CA GLU A 410 -17.92 5.18 -3.33
C GLU A 410 -17.24 5.97 -2.20
N TYR A 411 -17.52 5.60 -0.94
CA TYR A 411 -16.86 6.24 0.20
C TYR A 411 -15.39 5.85 0.31
N ASN A 412 -15.05 4.60 0.01
CA ASN A 412 -13.67 4.13 -0.04
C ASN A 412 -12.83 4.98 -1.00
N HIS A 413 -13.29 5.16 -2.24
CA HIS A 413 -12.64 6.01 -3.23
C HIS A 413 -12.52 7.47 -2.76
N TYR A 414 -13.60 8.05 -2.22
CA TYR A 414 -13.59 9.41 -1.68
C TYR A 414 -12.54 9.56 -0.58
N PHE A 415 -12.48 8.61 0.36
CA PHE A 415 -11.52 8.65 1.47
C PHE A 415 -10.08 8.65 0.95
N TRP A 416 -9.75 7.78 0.00
CA TRP A 416 -8.38 7.67 -0.52
C TRP A 416 -7.98 8.87 -1.38
N GLN A 417 -8.92 9.51 -2.06
CA GLN A 417 -8.68 10.77 -2.77
C GLN A 417 -8.30 11.89 -1.80
N GLU A 418 -9.03 12.05 -0.71
CA GLU A 418 -8.73 13.04 0.32
C GLU A 418 -7.45 12.71 1.10
N PHE A 419 -7.21 11.41 1.35
CA PHE A 419 -5.96 10.95 1.97
C PHE A 419 -4.75 11.28 1.09
N ARG A 420 -4.83 10.98 -0.21
CA ARG A 420 -3.78 11.36 -1.16
C ARG A 420 -3.52 12.86 -1.14
N LYS A 421 -4.57 13.66 -1.22
CA LYS A 421 -4.46 15.11 -1.17
C LYS A 421 -3.75 15.56 0.10
N ALA A 422 -4.16 15.05 1.25
CA ALA A 422 -3.55 15.36 2.54
C ALA A 422 -2.05 15.03 2.57
N VAL A 423 -1.67 13.84 2.10
CA VAL A 423 -0.28 13.38 2.08
C VAL A 423 0.56 14.21 1.09
N LYS A 424 0.07 14.40 -0.15
CA LYS A 424 0.83 15.08 -1.20
C LYS A 424 0.95 16.59 -0.98
N GLU A 425 -0.01 17.22 -0.29
CA GLU A 425 0.11 18.59 0.16
C GLU A 425 1.18 18.78 1.23
N ALA A 426 1.33 17.79 2.12
CA ALA A 426 2.34 17.79 3.17
C ALA A 426 3.74 17.41 2.67
N ASN A 427 3.81 16.38 1.83
CA ASN A 427 5.04 15.89 1.21
C ASN A 427 4.76 15.34 -0.20
N PRO A 428 5.02 16.11 -1.26
CA PRO A 428 4.77 15.66 -2.64
C PRO A 428 5.56 14.41 -3.05
N ASP A 429 6.72 14.16 -2.41
CA ASP A 429 7.58 13.01 -2.67
C ASP A 429 7.24 11.78 -1.79
N ALA A 430 6.25 11.87 -0.91
CA ALA A 430 5.79 10.71 -0.14
C ALA A 430 5.05 9.72 -1.03
N ILE A 431 5.37 8.42 -0.92
CA ILE A 431 4.67 7.35 -1.63
C ILE A 431 3.42 6.90 -0.87
N ILE A 432 2.39 6.52 -1.61
CA ILE A 432 1.19 5.85 -1.10
C ILE A 432 1.12 4.47 -1.75
N LEU A 433 1.53 3.45 -0.98
CA LEU A 433 1.58 2.05 -1.36
C LEU A 433 0.43 1.31 -0.66
N ALA A 434 -0.53 0.76 -1.39
CA ALA A 434 -1.66 0.08 -0.77
C ALA A 434 -1.52 -1.46 -0.79
N GLU A 435 -2.04 -2.09 0.26
CA GLU A 435 -2.33 -3.51 0.24
C GLU A 435 -3.74 -3.72 -0.33
N HIS A 436 -3.80 -4.48 -1.41
CA HIS A 436 -5.06 -4.94 -1.99
C HIS A 436 -4.86 -6.23 -2.75
N TYR A 437 -5.73 -7.19 -2.52
CA TYR A 437 -5.81 -8.46 -3.24
C TYR A 437 -6.77 -8.32 -4.42
N GLY A 438 -6.42 -8.84 -5.58
CA GLY A 438 -7.24 -8.77 -6.77
C GLY A 438 -7.03 -7.51 -7.62
N ASN A 439 -8.03 -7.15 -8.41
CA ASN A 439 -7.91 -6.08 -9.39
C ASN A 439 -7.82 -4.68 -8.75
N THR A 440 -6.68 -4.04 -8.90
CA THR A 440 -6.35 -2.74 -8.30
C THR A 440 -6.64 -1.55 -9.21
N ARG A 441 -7.12 -1.79 -10.43
CA ARG A 441 -7.23 -0.78 -11.48
C ARG A 441 -8.05 0.44 -11.07
N ASP A 442 -9.14 0.23 -10.31
CA ASP A 442 -10.08 1.31 -9.98
C ASP A 442 -9.45 2.35 -9.03
N TRP A 443 -8.46 1.96 -8.23
CA TRP A 443 -7.72 2.84 -7.34
C TRP A 443 -6.44 3.45 -7.95
N LEU A 444 -5.95 2.86 -9.07
CA LEU A 444 -4.75 3.35 -9.77
C LEU A 444 -5.11 4.29 -10.93
N GLN A 445 -6.04 5.22 -10.68
CA GLN A 445 -6.50 6.22 -11.66
C GLN A 445 -5.77 7.57 -11.55
N GLY A 446 -4.73 7.67 -10.70
CA GLY A 446 -3.89 8.85 -10.54
C GLY A 446 -4.29 9.80 -9.41
N ASN A 447 -5.43 9.58 -8.76
CA ASN A 447 -5.98 10.42 -7.71
C ASN A 447 -6.13 9.74 -6.34
N GLU A 448 -5.66 8.50 -6.21
CA GLU A 448 -5.73 7.72 -4.97
C GLU A 448 -4.35 7.16 -4.62
N TRP A 449 -4.10 5.87 -4.80
CA TRP A 449 -2.81 5.25 -4.51
C TRP A 449 -1.79 5.50 -5.62
N ASP A 450 -0.50 5.57 -5.26
CA ASP A 450 0.59 5.62 -6.24
C ASP A 450 0.88 4.24 -6.82
N THR A 451 0.82 3.21 -5.97
CA THR A 451 1.13 1.83 -6.31
C THR A 451 0.51 0.86 -5.31
N VAL A 452 0.61 -0.43 -5.59
CA VAL A 452 0.08 -1.50 -4.74
C VAL A 452 1.12 -2.59 -4.52
N MET A 453 0.94 -3.38 -3.45
CA MET A 453 1.67 -4.64 -3.27
C MET A 453 1.25 -5.62 -4.37
N ASN A 454 2.24 -6.22 -5.03
CA ASN A 454 2.01 -6.99 -6.26
C ASN A 454 1.59 -8.44 -5.98
N TYR A 455 0.38 -8.62 -5.48
CA TYR A 455 -0.17 -9.96 -5.22
C TYR A 455 -0.50 -10.71 -6.51
N ASP A 456 -1.24 -10.08 -7.43
CA ASP A 456 -1.76 -10.71 -8.65
C ASP A 456 -0.66 -11.11 -9.64
N ALA A 457 0.38 -10.28 -9.81
CA ALA A 457 1.37 -10.52 -10.85
C ALA A 457 2.64 -11.23 -10.35
N PHE A 458 2.84 -11.33 -9.03
CA PHE A 458 4.02 -11.98 -8.45
C PHE A 458 3.65 -13.07 -7.44
N MET A 459 2.97 -12.73 -6.35
CA MET A 459 2.74 -13.67 -5.25
C MET A 459 1.90 -14.89 -5.68
N GLU A 460 0.79 -14.66 -6.38
CA GLU A 460 -0.09 -15.77 -6.80
C GLU A 460 0.48 -16.63 -7.93
N PRO A 461 1.23 -16.09 -8.94
CA PRO A 461 1.83 -16.89 -9.98
C PRO A 461 3.06 -17.69 -9.57
N VAL A 462 3.76 -17.33 -8.49
CA VAL A 462 5.02 -17.96 -8.02
C VAL A 462 4.74 -18.99 -6.93
#